data_7195a116c238048cbab34cb8868761bd
#
_entry.id   7195a116c238048cbab34cb8868761bd
#
_cell.length_a   1.000
_cell.length_b   1.000
_cell.length_c   1.000
_cell.angle_alpha   90.00
_cell.angle_beta   90.00
_cell.angle_gamma   90.00
#
_symmetry.space_group_name_H-M   'P 1'
#
loop_
_entity.id
_entity.type
_entity.pdbx_description
1 polymer ?
#
loop_
_entity_poly.entity_id
_entity_poly.type
_entity_poly.pdbx_seq_one_letter_code
_entity_poly.pdbx_strand_id
1 'polypeptide(L)'
;ADGDFITLLGPSGCGKTTTLRMIAGLETPTEGEIWIDGKCVFSAEKGINVAPSKRDVGFLFQNYALWPHMTVYQNISFGLENMKWPKDRIRKKVDELLKMLKIEEFEKRYPSELSGGQQQRVAIARTLATEPKVLFMDEPLSNLDAKLRMDMRTELKRLHLETRSTFVYVTHDQLEAMTLSTKICLMKKGLLQQYAPPLTV
;
A
#
# COMPACT_ATOMS: atom_id res chain seq x y z
N ALA A 1 13.59 -1.84 -8.36
CA ALA A 1 13.29 -1.49 -9.77
C ALA A 1 11.78 -1.24 -9.88
N ASP A 2 11.34 -0.59 -10.94
CA ASP A 2 9.91 -0.38 -11.18
C ASP A 2 9.20 -1.73 -11.33
N GLY A 3 8.03 -1.85 -10.70
CA GLY A 3 7.27 -3.09 -10.71
C GLY A 3 7.76 -4.18 -9.74
N ASP A 4 8.71 -3.88 -8.85
CA ASP A 4 9.10 -4.82 -7.79
C ASP A 4 8.05 -4.90 -6.67
N PHE A 5 7.96 -6.08 -6.05
CA PHE A 5 7.30 -6.26 -4.76
C PHE A 5 8.40 -6.34 -3.68
N ILE A 6 8.60 -5.25 -2.96
CA ILE A 6 9.66 -5.11 -1.97
C ILE A 6 9.07 -5.30 -0.57
N THR A 7 9.61 -6.22 0.21
CA THR A 7 9.19 -6.42 1.60
C THR A 7 10.27 -5.97 2.58
N LEU A 8 9.88 -5.10 3.51
CA LEU A 8 10.64 -4.76 4.71
C LEU A 8 10.34 -5.82 5.77
N LEU A 9 11.29 -6.70 6.04
CA LEU A 9 11.17 -7.81 6.98
C LEU A 9 12.05 -7.57 8.21
N GLY A 10 11.55 -7.85 9.37
CA GLY A 10 12.32 -7.77 10.62
C GLY A 10 11.43 -7.79 11.85
N PRO A 11 12.02 -7.93 13.06
CA PRO A 11 11.28 -7.96 14.31
C PRO A 11 10.55 -6.64 14.56
N SER A 12 9.54 -6.69 15.43
CA SER A 12 8.83 -5.48 15.86
C SER A 12 9.80 -4.46 16.47
N GLY A 13 9.59 -3.18 16.18
CA GLY A 13 10.42 -2.09 16.68
C GLY A 13 11.77 -1.90 15.96
N CYS A 14 12.05 -2.61 14.87
CA CYS A 14 13.30 -2.42 14.12
C CYS A 14 13.28 -1.25 13.11
N GLY A 15 12.17 -0.48 13.04
CA GLY A 15 12.10 0.73 12.21
C GLY A 15 11.41 0.56 10.84
N LYS A 16 10.78 -0.58 10.54
CA LYS A 16 10.09 -0.83 9.25
C LYS A 16 8.99 0.19 8.95
N THR A 17 8.04 0.33 9.87
CA THR A 17 6.92 1.28 9.74
C THR A 17 7.41 2.71 9.65
N THR A 18 8.39 3.10 10.46
CA THR A 18 8.99 4.44 10.42
C THR A 18 9.63 4.71 9.06
N THR A 19 10.41 3.76 8.53
CA THR A 19 11.01 3.87 7.19
C THR A 19 9.93 4.04 6.12
N LEU A 20 8.88 3.21 6.16
CA LEU A 20 7.77 3.29 5.22
C LEU A 20 7.10 4.68 5.26
N ARG A 21 6.82 5.19 6.46
CA ARG A 21 6.20 6.49 6.66
C ARG A 21 7.08 7.65 6.21
N MET A 22 8.39 7.56 6.42
CA MET A 22 9.34 8.56 5.90
C MET A 22 9.34 8.60 4.38
N ILE A 23 9.33 7.46 3.70
CA ILE A 23 9.29 7.40 2.24
C ILE A 23 7.95 7.96 1.72
N ALA A 24 6.84 7.67 2.39
CA ALA A 24 5.52 8.21 2.05
C ALA A 24 5.35 9.71 2.39
N GLY A 25 6.25 10.29 3.18
CA GLY A 25 6.20 11.69 3.62
C GLY A 25 5.30 11.94 4.83
N LEU A 26 4.89 10.89 5.54
CA LEU A 26 4.09 10.97 6.77
C LEU A 26 4.95 11.26 8.01
N GLU A 27 6.24 10.98 7.93
CA GLU A 27 7.25 11.35 8.91
C GLU A 27 8.44 11.99 8.20
N THR A 28 9.17 12.85 8.90
CA THR A 28 10.32 13.58 8.33
C THR A 28 11.63 12.94 8.82
N PRO A 29 12.49 12.46 7.91
CA PRO A 29 13.83 12.01 8.29
C PRO A 29 14.68 13.16 8.84
N THR A 30 15.66 12.83 9.69
CA THR A 30 16.64 13.82 10.20
C THR A 30 17.76 14.12 9.19
N GLU A 31 18.14 13.10 8.41
CA GLU A 31 19.25 13.19 7.47
C GLU A 31 18.97 12.37 6.20
N GLY A 32 19.79 12.58 5.17
CA GLY A 32 19.75 11.81 3.93
C GLY A 32 18.79 12.36 2.88
N GLU A 33 18.53 11.54 1.89
CA GLU A 33 17.68 11.86 0.75
C GLU A 33 16.71 10.71 0.44
N ILE A 34 15.53 11.05 -0.10
CA ILE A 34 14.56 10.09 -0.63
C ILE A 34 14.23 10.48 -2.07
N TRP A 35 14.32 9.49 -2.95
CA TRP A 35 14.03 9.65 -4.37
C TRP A 35 12.91 8.66 -4.78
N ILE A 36 11.90 9.15 -5.48
CA ILE A 36 10.82 8.33 -6.04
C ILE A 36 10.73 8.66 -7.52
N ASP A 37 10.83 7.65 -8.37
CA ASP A 37 10.77 7.80 -9.84
C ASP A 37 11.70 8.90 -10.36
N GLY A 38 12.96 8.89 -9.92
CA GLY A 38 13.98 9.87 -10.32
C GLY A 38 13.79 11.29 -9.78
N LYS A 39 12.76 11.52 -8.96
CA LYS A 39 12.48 12.83 -8.34
C LYS A 39 12.88 12.82 -6.87
N CYS A 40 13.69 13.79 -6.45
CA CYS A 40 13.98 14.00 -5.04
C CYS A 40 12.74 14.52 -4.32
N VAL A 41 12.21 13.72 -3.37
CA VAL A 41 11.04 14.08 -2.58
C VAL A 41 11.40 14.51 -1.15
N PHE A 42 12.60 14.16 -0.70
CA PHE A 42 13.18 14.65 0.54
C PHE A 42 14.68 14.80 0.40
N SER A 43 15.23 15.87 0.94
CA SER A 43 16.67 16.06 1.13
C SER A 43 16.89 17.00 2.33
N ALA A 44 17.54 16.49 3.37
CA ALA A 44 17.86 17.29 4.56
C ALA A 44 18.83 18.43 4.21
N GLU A 45 19.84 18.15 3.37
CA GLU A 45 20.85 19.11 2.96
C GLU A 45 20.25 20.24 2.09
N LYS A 46 19.36 19.88 1.15
CA LYS A 46 18.76 20.86 0.21
C LYS A 46 17.47 21.50 0.75
N GLY A 47 17.01 21.12 1.94
CA GLY A 47 15.76 21.60 2.51
C GLY A 47 14.51 21.20 1.73
N ILE A 48 14.58 20.08 0.99
CA ILE A 48 13.45 19.56 0.20
C ILE A 48 12.61 18.63 1.08
N ASN A 49 11.30 18.90 1.16
CA ASN A 49 10.34 17.99 1.79
C ASN A 49 8.99 18.10 1.08
N VAL A 50 8.78 17.22 0.11
CA VAL A 50 7.55 17.17 -0.68
C VAL A 50 6.43 16.57 0.16
N ALA A 51 5.28 17.24 0.22
CA ALA A 51 4.11 16.75 0.95
C ALA A 51 3.64 15.38 0.41
N PRO A 52 3.08 14.49 1.26
CA PRO A 52 2.62 13.14 0.87
C PRO A 52 1.71 13.15 -0.36
N SER A 53 0.76 14.06 -0.41
CA SER A 53 -0.20 14.21 -1.53
C SER A 53 0.44 14.53 -2.88
N LYS A 54 1.71 14.93 -2.91
CA LYS A 54 2.47 15.28 -4.12
C LYS A 54 3.57 14.27 -4.44
N ARG A 55 3.67 13.17 -3.70
CA ARG A 55 4.69 12.13 -3.93
C ARG A 55 4.25 11.05 -4.92
N ASP A 56 3.00 11.06 -5.37
CA ASP A 56 2.42 10.05 -6.28
C ASP A 56 2.49 8.63 -5.71
N VAL A 57 2.18 8.51 -4.42
CA VAL A 57 2.20 7.25 -3.67
C VAL A 57 0.84 6.97 -3.05
N GLY A 58 0.48 5.69 -2.95
CA GLY A 58 -0.66 5.21 -2.19
C GLY A 58 -0.22 4.62 -0.86
N PHE A 59 -1.04 4.74 0.18
CA PHE A 59 -0.74 4.18 1.49
C PHE A 59 -1.93 3.39 2.04
N LEU A 60 -1.71 2.10 2.30
CA LEU A 60 -2.66 1.22 2.96
C LEU A 60 -2.26 1.05 4.43
N PHE A 61 -3.07 1.62 5.31
CA PHE A 61 -2.86 1.55 6.76
C PHE A 61 -3.28 0.20 7.34
N GLN A 62 -2.67 -0.22 8.44
CA GLN A 62 -2.97 -1.47 9.15
C GLN A 62 -4.45 -1.59 9.57
N ASN A 63 -5.11 -0.49 9.92
CA ASN A 63 -6.53 -0.42 10.29
C ASN A 63 -7.44 -0.07 9.12
N TYR A 64 -6.93 -0.14 7.87
CA TYR A 64 -7.59 0.20 6.61
C TYR A 64 -8.04 1.67 6.48
N ALA A 65 -8.26 2.39 7.57
CA ALA A 65 -8.64 3.80 7.63
C ALA A 65 -9.79 4.18 6.66
N LEU A 66 -10.82 3.33 6.54
CA LEU A 66 -11.99 3.64 5.74
C LEU A 66 -12.82 4.74 6.42
N TRP A 67 -13.42 5.61 5.61
CA TRP A 67 -14.34 6.62 6.10
C TRP A 67 -15.69 5.97 6.44
N PRO A 68 -16.09 5.92 7.73
CA PRO A 68 -17.25 5.15 8.16
C PRO A 68 -18.59 5.73 7.68
N HIS A 69 -18.63 7.01 7.36
CA HIS A 69 -19.81 7.74 6.87
C HIS A 69 -19.95 7.70 5.34
N MET A 70 -19.01 7.04 4.65
CA MET A 70 -19.01 6.88 3.19
C MET A 70 -19.30 5.43 2.82
N THR A 71 -20.04 5.23 1.73
CA THR A 71 -20.23 3.90 1.13
C THR A 71 -18.93 3.36 0.54
N VAL A 72 -18.91 2.10 0.13
CA VAL A 72 -17.80 1.50 -0.61
C VAL A 72 -17.49 2.33 -1.87
N TYR A 73 -18.49 2.65 -2.67
CA TYR A 73 -18.33 3.51 -3.85
C TYR A 73 -17.67 4.83 -3.49
N GLN A 74 -18.18 5.54 -2.48
CA GLN A 74 -17.67 6.84 -2.06
C GLN A 74 -16.24 6.77 -1.51
N ASN A 75 -15.91 5.72 -0.75
CA ASN A 75 -14.53 5.50 -0.30
C ASN A 75 -13.55 5.37 -1.47
N ILE A 76 -13.94 4.67 -2.54
CA ILE A 76 -13.08 4.46 -3.72
C ILE A 76 -13.03 5.71 -4.60
N SER A 77 -14.17 6.38 -4.82
CA SER A 77 -14.26 7.52 -5.72
C SER A 77 -13.65 8.81 -5.16
N PHE A 78 -13.55 8.95 -3.85
CA PHE A 78 -13.16 10.20 -3.18
C PHE A 78 -11.85 10.80 -3.72
N GLY A 79 -10.80 9.98 -3.88
CA GLY A 79 -9.52 10.46 -4.41
C GLY A 79 -9.64 10.97 -5.85
N LEU A 80 -10.44 10.30 -6.67
CA LEU A 80 -10.67 10.67 -8.07
C LEU A 80 -11.48 11.97 -8.20
N GLU A 81 -12.44 12.15 -7.29
CA GLU A 81 -13.23 13.40 -7.20
C GLU A 81 -12.32 14.59 -6.83
N ASN A 82 -11.42 14.41 -5.87
CA ASN A 82 -10.42 15.41 -5.50
C ASN A 82 -9.44 15.72 -6.65
N MET A 83 -9.14 14.74 -7.49
CA MET A 83 -8.36 14.93 -8.73
C MET A 83 -9.19 15.57 -9.86
N LYS A 84 -10.47 15.89 -9.61
CA LYS A 84 -11.39 16.49 -10.56
C LYS A 84 -11.57 15.68 -11.85
N TRP A 85 -11.56 14.36 -11.74
CA TRP A 85 -11.88 13.51 -12.88
C TRP A 85 -13.34 13.68 -13.32
N PRO A 86 -13.65 13.52 -14.62
CA PRO A 86 -15.02 13.48 -15.11
C PRO A 86 -15.81 12.33 -14.46
N LYS A 87 -17.08 12.55 -14.16
CA LYS A 87 -17.96 11.58 -13.48
C LYS A 87 -17.99 10.21 -14.18
N ASP A 88 -18.07 10.22 -15.51
CA ASP A 88 -18.11 8.96 -16.29
C ASP A 88 -16.81 8.18 -16.16
N ARG A 89 -15.66 8.85 -16.13
CA ARG A 89 -14.36 8.22 -15.91
C ARG A 89 -14.23 7.66 -14.49
N ILE A 90 -14.73 8.41 -13.49
CA ILE A 90 -14.76 7.93 -12.09
C ILE A 90 -15.60 6.66 -12.02
N ARG A 91 -16.83 6.67 -12.57
CA ARG A 91 -17.71 5.50 -12.55
C ARG A 91 -17.06 4.28 -13.17
N LYS A 92 -16.48 4.43 -14.35
CA LYS A 92 -15.78 3.36 -15.07
C LYS A 92 -14.62 2.79 -14.23
N LYS A 93 -13.81 3.66 -13.62
CA LYS A 93 -12.68 3.24 -12.79
C LYS A 93 -13.12 2.50 -11.52
N VAL A 94 -14.15 3.00 -10.85
CA VAL A 94 -14.70 2.33 -9.66
C VAL A 94 -15.28 0.97 -10.02
N ASP A 95 -16.05 0.85 -11.11
CA ASP A 95 -16.60 -0.44 -11.58
C ASP A 95 -15.50 -1.46 -11.90
N GLU A 96 -14.42 -1.00 -12.54
CA GLU A 96 -13.24 -1.84 -12.81
C GLU A 96 -12.63 -2.40 -11.53
N LEU A 97 -12.41 -1.54 -10.52
CA LEU A 97 -11.81 -1.93 -9.24
C LEU A 97 -12.74 -2.82 -8.41
N LEU A 98 -14.04 -2.54 -8.39
CA LEU A 98 -15.02 -3.40 -7.73
C LEU A 98 -14.99 -4.82 -8.29
N LYS A 99 -14.96 -4.96 -9.61
CA LYS A 99 -14.84 -6.27 -10.30
C LYS A 99 -13.51 -6.94 -10.03
N MET A 100 -12.40 -6.20 -10.15
CA MET A 100 -11.04 -6.70 -9.89
C MET A 100 -10.93 -7.32 -8.50
N LEU A 101 -11.54 -6.69 -7.50
CA LEU A 101 -11.49 -7.10 -6.09
C LEU A 101 -12.69 -7.95 -5.65
N LYS A 102 -13.63 -8.24 -6.56
CA LYS A 102 -14.83 -9.05 -6.29
C LYS A 102 -15.67 -8.52 -5.12
N ILE A 103 -15.97 -7.23 -5.16
CA ILE A 103 -16.75 -6.51 -4.15
C ILE A 103 -17.90 -5.68 -4.75
N GLU A 104 -18.34 -6.01 -5.98
CA GLU A 104 -19.41 -5.28 -6.68
C GLU A 104 -20.70 -5.20 -5.86
N GLU A 105 -21.07 -6.32 -5.24
CA GLU A 105 -22.30 -6.45 -4.45
C GLU A 105 -22.34 -5.54 -3.22
N PHE A 106 -21.15 -5.04 -2.78
CA PHE A 106 -21.01 -4.19 -1.59
C PHE A 106 -20.95 -2.69 -1.90
N GLU A 107 -21.07 -2.30 -3.16
CA GLU A 107 -20.89 -0.93 -3.64
C GLU A 107 -21.62 0.13 -2.78
N LYS A 108 -22.86 -0.19 -2.36
CA LYS A 108 -23.73 0.72 -1.61
C LYS A 108 -23.63 0.55 -0.10
N ARG A 109 -22.86 -0.42 0.40
CA ARG A 109 -22.70 -0.68 1.83
C ARG A 109 -21.70 0.27 2.46
N TYR A 110 -21.85 0.44 3.79
CA TYR A 110 -20.91 1.17 4.63
C TYR A 110 -19.87 0.23 5.23
N PRO A 111 -18.68 0.73 5.64
CA PRO A 111 -17.64 -0.11 6.24
C PRO A 111 -18.11 -0.99 7.40
N SER A 112 -19.02 -0.50 8.24
CA SER A 112 -19.59 -1.24 9.39
C SER A 112 -20.39 -2.50 9.00
N GLU A 113 -20.81 -2.60 7.73
CA GLU A 113 -21.58 -3.72 7.19
C GLU A 113 -20.68 -4.76 6.50
N LEU A 114 -19.35 -4.59 6.57
CA LEU A 114 -18.35 -5.40 5.87
C LEU A 114 -17.53 -6.24 6.84
N SER A 115 -17.12 -7.44 6.41
CA SER A 115 -16.09 -8.22 7.09
C SER A 115 -14.72 -7.54 6.98
N GLY A 116 -13.76 -7.96 7.82
CA GLY A 116 -12.40 -7.41 7.78
C GLY A 116 -11.73 -7.56 6.40
N GLY A 117 -11.89 -8.72 5.73
CA GLY A 117 -11.36 -8.93 4.39
C GLY A 117 -12.05 -8.08 3.32
N GLN A 118 -13.36 -7.85 3.44
CA GLN A 118 -14.09 -6.95 2.56
C GLN A 118 -13.64 -5.50 2.76
N GLN A 119 -13.48 -5.05 4.00
CA GLN A 119 -12.94 -3.73 4.31
C GLN A 119 -11.52 -3.54 3.73
N GLN A 120 -10.67 -4.56 3.84
CA GLN A 120 -9.33 -4.52 3.26
C GLN A 120 -9.37 -4.36 1.73
N ARG A 121 -10.23 -5.12 1.04
CA ARG A 121 -10.40 -5.00 -0.42
C ARG A 121 -10.87 -3.60 -0.82
N VAL A 122 -11.78 -3.01 -0.07
CA VAL A 122 -12.22 -1.62 -0.29
C VAL A 122 -11.06 -0.64 -0.10
N ALA A 123 -10.24 -0.81 0.93
CA ALA A 123 -9.08 0.03 1.18
C ALA A 123 -8.01 -0.10 0.07
N ILE A 124 -7.79 -1.31 -0.44
CA ILE A 124 -6.92 -1.55 -1.60
C ILE A 124 -7.49 -0.87 -2.84
N ALA A 125 -8.79 -1.04 -3.13
CA ALA A 125 -9.45 -0.38 -4.26
C ALA A 125 -9.30 1.13 -4.21
N ARG A 126 -9.58 1.74 -3.05
CA ARG A 126 -9.41 3.17 -2.82
C ARG A 126 -7.99 3.63 -3.12
N THR A 127 -7.00 2.88 -2.66
CA THR A 127 -5.59 3.23 -2.85
C THR A 127 -5.15 3.07 -4.30
N LEU A 128 -5.62 2.03 -4.99
CA LEU A 128 -5.33 1.81 -6.41
C LEU A 128 -6.08 2.76 -7.36
N ALA A 129 -7.20 3.34 -6.90
CA ALA A 129 -8.04 4.21 -7.75
C ALA A 129 -7.26 5.39 -8.34
N THR A 130 -6.37 6.00 -7.56
CA THR A 130 -5.55 7.12 -7.99
C THR A 130 -4.34 6.73 -8.85
N GLU A 131 -4.22 5.45 -9.19
CA GLU A 131 -3.12 4.89 -10.02
C GLU A 131 -1.73 5.28 -9.51
N PRO A 132 -1.40 5.04 -8.21
CA PRO A 132 -0.12 5.43 -7.64
C PRO A 132 1.02 4.61 -8.26
N LYS A 133 2.19 5.24 -8.46
CA LYS A 133 3.39 4.54 -8.92
C LYS A 133 3.92 3.57 -7.88
N VAL A 134 3.80 3.93 -6.61
CA VAL A 134 4.22 3.12 -5.48
C VAL A 134 3.08 2.96 -4.48
N LEU A 135 2.79 1.72 -4.10
CA LEU A 135 1.81 1.39 -3.08
C LEU A 135 2.51 0.91 -1.81
N PHE A 136 2.35 1.65 -0.74
CA PHE A 136 2.85 1.29 0.59
C PHE A 136 1.80 0.53 1.39
N MET A 137 2.18 -0.56 2.02
CA MET A 137 1.32 -1.39 2.85
C MET A 137 2.00 -1.69 4.19
N ASP A 138 1.39 -1.21 5.29
CA ASP A 138 1.90 -1.37 6.64
C ASP A 138 1.16 -2.51 7.36
N GLU A 139 1.78 -3.69 7.42
CA GLU A 139 1.24 -4.92 8.02
C GLU A 139 -0.24 -5.21 7.66
N PRO A 140 -0.60 -5.20 6.37
CA PRO A 140 -2.01 -5.20 5.97
C PRO A 140 -2.76 -6.50 6.31
N LEU A 141 -2.06 -7.60 6.57
CA LEU A 141 -2.66 -8.91 6.85
C LEU A 141 -2.65 -9.28 8.34
N SER A 142 -2.06 -8.45 9.21
CA SER A 142 -1.85 -8.77 10.63
C SER A 142 -3.14 -9.03 11.41
N ASN A 143 -4.24 -8.38 11.05
CA ASN A 143 -5.53 -8.45 11.75
C ASN A 143 -6.49 -9.51 11.17
N LEU A 144 -6.01 -10.34 10.23
CA LEU A 144 -6.82 -11.36 9.57
C LEU A 144 -6.58 -12.75 10.18
N ASP A 145 -7.62 -13.59 10.17
CA ASP A 145 -7.48 -15.01 10.47
C ASP A 145 -6.63 -15.75 9.44
N ALA A 146 -6.17 -16.95 9.77
CA ALA A 146 -5.20 -17.69 8.95
C ALA A 146 -5.71 -18.00 7.53
N LYS A 147 -6.99 -18.35 7.39
CA LYS A 147 -7.60 -18.66 6.07
C LYS A 147 -7.67 -17.41 5.21
N LEU A 148 -8.25 -16.35 5.77
CA LEU A 148 -8.41 -15.08 5.05
C LEU A 148 -7.04 -14.46 4.70
N ARG A 149 -6.04 -14.59 5.58
CA ARG A 149 -4.67 -14.16 5.31
C ARG A 149 -4.07 -14.88 4.09
N MET A 150 -4.30 -16.18 3.98
CA MET A 150 -3.83 -16.96 2.83
C MET A 150 -4.51 -16.51 1.52
N ASP A 151 -5.83 -16.32 1.55
CA ASP A 151 -6.59 -15.84 0.40
C ASP A 151 -6.12 -14.44 -0.03
N MET A 152 -5.90 -13.55 0.94
CA MET A 152 -5.46 -12.18 0.66
C MET A 152 -4.01 -12.11 0.16
N ARG A 153 -3.11 -13.00 0.58
CA ARG A 153 -1.76 -13.11 -0.02
C ARG A 153 -1.85 -13.43 -1.51
N THR A 154 -2.66 -14.41 -1.86
CA THR A 154 -2.88 -14.78 -3.27
C THR A 154 -3.43 -13.59 -4.06
N GLU A 155 -4.38 -12.88 -3.49
CA GLU A 155 -4.99 -11.69 -4.10
C GLU A 155 -3.98 -10.55 -4.28
N LEU A 156 -3.17 -10.23 -3.27
CA LEU A 156 -2.13 -9.20 -3.37
C LEU A 156 -1.09 -9.52 -4.45
N LYS A 157 -0.69 -10.80 -4.55
CA LYS A 157 0.23 -11.23 -5.61
C LYS A 157 -0.38 -11.05 -7.00
N ARG A 158 -1.66 -11.44 -7.16
CA ARG A 158 -2.41 -11.24 -8.41
C ARG A 158 -2.48 -9.76 -8.78
N LEU A 159 -2.88 -8.90 -7.84
CA LEU A 159 -2.99 -7.46 -8.04
C LEU A 159 -1.65 -6.82 -8.43
N HIS A 160 -0.56 -7.23 -7.81
CA HIS A 160 0.77 -6.76 -8.16
C HIS A 160 1.12 -7.07 -9.62
N LEU A 161 0.84 -8.31 -10.08
CA LEU A 161 1.09 -8.73 -11.46
C LEU A 161 0.20 -7.97 -12.46
N GLU A 162 -1.06 -7.70 -12.11
CA GLU A 162 -2.01 -6.99 -12.96
C GLU A 162 -1.72 -5.49 -13.06
N THR A 163 -1.41 -4.85 -11.95
CA THR A 163 -1.20 -3.39 -11.91
C THR A 163 0.20 -2.97 -12.35
N ARG A 164 1.18 -3.86 -12.23
CA ARG A 164 2.61 -3.58 -12.47
C ARG A 164 3.16 -2.40 -11.66
N SER A 165 2.45 -1.97 -10.63
CA SER A 165 2.93 -0.93 -9.70
C SER A 165 4.00 -1.48 -8.78
N THR A 166 4.87 -0.62 -8.26
CA THR A 166 5.82 -1.01 -7.22
C THR A 166 5.09 -1.12 -5.89
N PHE A 167 5.18 -2.29 -5.24
CA PHE A 167 4.62 -2.50 -3.91
C PHE A 167 5.74 -2.49 -2.88
N VAL A 168 5.54 -1.77 -1.79
CA VAL A 168 6.43 -1.75 -0.61
C VAL A 168 5.63 -2.21 0.59
N TYR A 169 5.98 -3.36 1.12
CA TYR A 169 5.21 -4.12 2.07
C TYR A 169 5.98 -4.27 3.39
N VAL A 170 5.34 -3.99 4.50
CA VAL A 170 5.91 -4.21 5.83
C VAL A 170 5.28 -5.44 6.45
N THR A 171 6.09 -6.36 6.94
CA THR A 171 5.65 -7.51 7.73
C THR A 171 6.75 -8.01 8.68
N HIS A 172 6.34 -8.74 9.70
CA HIS A 172 7.23 -9.56 10.53
C HIS A 172 7.11 -11.07 10.21
N ASP A 173 6.21 -11.42 9.29
CA ASP A 173 5.95 -12.81 8.87
C ASP A 173 6.88 -13.20 7.71
N GLN A 174 7.76 -14.19 7.97
CA GLN A 174 8.71 -14.68 6.96
C GLN A 174 8.01 -15.31 5.77
N LEU A 175 6.89 -16.02 6.00
CA LEU A 175 6.15 -16.69 4.92
C LEU A 175 5.53 -15.68 3.96
N GLU A 176 5.00 -14.56 4.47
CA GLU A 176 4.52 -13.46 3.64
C GLU A 176 5.67 -12.89 2.79
N ALA A 177 6.80 -12.58 3.42
CA ALA A 177 7.96 -12.05 2.72
C ALA A 177 8.46 -12.99 1.61
N MET A 178 8.61 -14.29 1.91
CA MET A 178 9.10 -15.28 0.96
C MET A 178 8.16 -15.54 -0.21
N THR A 179 6.84 -15.43 0.00
CA THR A 179 5.84 -15.78 -1.02
C THR A 179 5.43 -14.60 -1.90
N LEU A 180 5.44 -13.38 -1.37
CA LEU A 180 4.98 -12.19 -2.08
C LEU A 180 6.09 -11.47 -2.82
N SER A 181 7.30 -11.44 -2.25
CA SER A 181 8.33 -10.48 -2.65
C SER A 181 9.11 -10.89 -3.88
N THR A 182 9.50 -9.90 -4.67
CA THR A 182 10.60 -10.02 -5.62
C THR A 182 11.94 -9.72 -4.95
N LYS A 183 11.92 -8.85 -3.93
CA LYS A 183 13.08 -8.52 -3.09
C LYS A 183 12.69 -8.31 -1.64
N ILE A 184 13.57 -8.73 -0.74
CA ILE A 184 13.42 -8.55 0.71
C ILE A 184 14.50 -7.61 1.22
N CYS A 185 14.08 -6.64 2.00
CA CYS A 185 14.89 -5.72 2.78
C CYS A 185 14.86 -6.19 4.23
N LEU A 186 15.88 -6.92 4.65
CA LEU A 186 15.99 -7.41 6.03
C LEU A 186 16.50 -6.32 6.94
N MET A 187 15.71 -5.97 7.96
CA MET A 187 16.02 -4.92 8.92
C MET A 187 16.23 -5.46 10.34
N LYS A 188 17.21 -4.93 11.04
CA LYS A 188 17.49 -5.23 12.46
C LYS A 188 18.04 -4.01 13.16
N LYS A 189 17.43 -3.62 14.28
CA LYS A 189 17.86 -2.47 15.12
C LYS A 189 18.07 -1.16 14.32
N GLY A 190 17.14 -0.85 13.42
CA GLY A 190 17.20 0.37 12.59
C GLY A 190 18.17 0.29 11.39
N LEU A 191 18.85 -0.82 11.19
CA LEU A 191 19.83 -1.00 10.14
C LEU A 191 19.37 -1.99 9.07
N LEU A 192 19.66 -1.67 7.83
CA LEU A 192 19.54 -2.61 6.72
C LEU A 192 20.65 -3.67 6.83
N GLN A 193 20.27 -4.93 6.97
CA GLN A 193 21.20 -6.06 7.05
C GLN A 193 21.47 -6.66 5.67
N GLN A 194 20.42 -6.83 4.88
CA GLN A 194 20.50 -7.44 3.57
C GLN A 194 19.37 -6.93 2.66
N TYR A 195 19.65 -6.83 1.38
CA TYR A 195 18.66 -6.53 0.34
C TYR A 195 18.90 -7.46 -0.85
N ALA A 196 18.03 -8.46 -0.99
CA ALA A 196 18.22 -9.53 -1.95
C ALA A 196 16.89 -10.18 -2.37
N PRO A 197 16.85 -10.99 -3.44
CA PRO A 197 15.72 -11.87 -3.73
C PRO A 197 15.45 -12.86 -2.61
N PRO A 198 14.20 -13.36 -2.45
CA PRO A 198 13.80 -14.23 -1.33
C PRO A 198 14.68 -15.48 -1.13
N LEU A 199 15.16 -16.07 -2.22
CA LEU A 199 15.99 -17.30 -2.14
C LEU A 199 17.44 -17.05 -1.69
N THR A 200 17.84 -15.80 -1.49
CA THR A 200 19.21 -15.41 -1.10
C THR A 200 19.28 -14.65 0.22
N VAL A 201 18.14 -14.45 0.89
CA VAL A 201 18.02 -13.79 2.20
C VAL A 201 18.14 -14.79 3.36
#